data_ada2d48aed30e535fd10cd1a941ca201
#
_entry.id   ada2d48aed30e535fd10cd1a941ca201
#
_cell.length_a   1.000
_cell.length_b   1.000
_cell.length_c   1.000
_cell.angle_alpha   90.00
_cell.angle_beta   90.00
_cell.angle_gamma   90.00
#
_symmetry.space_group_name_H-M   'P 1'
#
loop_
_entity.id
_entity.type
_entity.pdbx_description
1 polymer ?
#
loop_
_entity_poly.entity_id
_entity_poly.type
_entity_poly.pdbx_seq_one_letter_code
_entity_poly.pdbx_strand_id
1 'polypeptide(L)'
;NFQKELNIVVSRSYGPGRYDEEFEHEGVKYPEGWVRWTETENLKECMRLMQSKIKHRLEILPLISHKFSFDEAEQAYAMVLNRSERQMGVVLTYPEKNLSNLSPLVSSQSFKSDRPCILGVIGGGNFAKTILIPELKKNKNVQLQAIANSNGANANQNLETFGFNYATTDPKIILEDPLINAVVIATRHNTHADLTALALNAGKFVFVEKPLALT
;
A
#
# COMPACT_ATOMS: atom_id res chain seq x y z
N ASN A 1 -0.65 37.35 3.71
CA ASN A 1 -0.07 38.62 4.10
C ASN A 1 -0.81 39.71 3.35
N PHE A 2 -1.67 40.46 4.07
CA PHE A 2 -2.57 41.49 3.52
C PHE A 2 -1.84 42.54 2.67
N GLN A 3 -0.64 42.90 3.07
CA GLN A 3 0.14 43.96 2.39
C GLN A 3 0.75 43.50 1.05
N LYS A 4 0.83 42.19 0.79
CA LYS A 4 1.45 41.68 -0.41
C LYS A 4 0.45 41.01 -1.38
N GLU A 5 -0.83 40.98 -1.04
CA GLU A 5 -1.90 40.34 -1.84
C GLU A 5 -1.54 38.96 -2.34
N LEU A 6 -0.94 38.14 -1.46
CA LEU A 6 -0.46 36.82 -1.80
C LEU A 6 -1.62 35.83 -1.94
N ASN A 7 -1.68 35.14 -3.02
CA ASN A 7 -2.51 33.96 -3.21
C ASN A 7 -1.75 32.72 -2.76
N ILE A 8 -2.30 31.97 -1.80
CA ILE A 8 -1.75 30.69 -1.37
C ILE A 8 -2.62 29.61 -1.99
N VAL A 9 -2.02 28.82 -2.87
CA VAL A 9 -2.68 27.70 -3.54
C VAL A 9 -2.05 26.40 -3.07
N VAL A 10 -2.89 25.49 -2.56
CA VAL A 10 -2.45 24.14 -2.20
C VAL A 10 -2.56 23.26 -3.44
N SER A 11 -1.41 22.76 -3.89
CA SER A 11 -1.35 21.80 -4.98
C SER A 11 -1.31 20.38 -4.43
N ARG A 12 -2.19 19.50 -4.91
CA ARG A 12 -2.15 18.06 -4.62
C ARG A 12 -1.24 17.36 -5.61
N SER A 13 -0.55 16.31 -5.16
CA SER A 13 0.42 15.59 -5.99
C SER A 13 -0.20 14.87 -7.19
N TYR A 14 -1.45 14.48 -7.10
CA TYR A 14 -2.14 13.74 -8.17
C TYR A 14 -3.02 14.61 -9.07
N GLY A 15 -3.40 15.79 -8.61
CA GLY A 15 -4.35 16.64 -9.32
C GLY A 15 -5.81 16.45 -8.86
N PRO A 16 -6.78 17.03 -9.58
CA PRO A 16 -8.20 16.90 -9.28
C PRO A 16 -8.70 15.46 -9.43
N GLY A 17 -9.72 15.10 -8.65
CA GLY A 17 -10.37 13.80 -8.68
C GLY A 17 -9.92 12.85 -7.59
N ARG A 18 -8.74 13.01 -7.02
CA ARG A 18 -8.27 12.19 -5.93
C ARG A 18 -9.07 12.42 -4.66
N TYR A 19 -9.57 11.34 -4.06
CA TYR A 19 -10.50 11.34 -2.91
C TYR A 19 -11.92 11.86 -3.23
N ASP A 20 -12.29 11.91 -4.49
CA ASP A 20 -13.64 12.12 -4.95
C ASP A 20 -14.23 10.75 -5.32
N GLU A 21 -15.15 10.26 -4.50
CA GLU A 21 -15.70 8.90 -4.61
C GLU A 21 -16.40 8.68 -5.96
N GLU A 22 -17.19 9.67 -6.39
CA GLU A 22 -17.90 9.59 -7.67
C GLU A 22 -16.94 9.52 -8.86
N PHE A 23 -15.87 10.31 -8.80
CA PHE A 23 -14.86 10.33 -9.85
C PHE A 23 -13.98 9.07 -9.85
N GLU A 24 -13.47 8.65 -8.67
CA GLU A 24 -12.51 7.53 -8.56
C GLU A 24 -13.18 6.16 -8.74
N HIS A 25 -14.36 5.96 -8.17
CA HIS A 25 -14.98 4.64 -8.09
C HIS A 25 -16.21 4.47 -8.98
N GLU A 26 -17.00 5.54 -9.17
CA GLU A 26 -18.22 5.46 -9.98
C GLU A 26 -17.99 5.89 -11.44
N GLY A 27 -16.81 6.43 -11.77
CA GLY A 27 -16.45 6.84 -13.12
C GLY A 27 -17.15 8.10 -13.61
N VAL A 28 -17.73 8.88 -12.71
CA VAL A 28 -18.37 10.15 -13.02
C VAL A 28 -17.30 11.18 -13.40
N LYS A 29 -17.35 11.67 -14.62
CA LYS A 29 -16.40 12.66 -15.11
C LYS A 29 -16.83 14.06 -14.70
N TYR A 30 -15.85 14.91 -14.36
CA TYR A 30 -16.12 16.32 -14.20
C TYR A 30 -16.65 16.96 -15.48
N PRO A 31 -17.53 17.96 -15.38
CA PRO A 31 -17.97 18.73 -16.52
C PRO A 31 -16.80 19.33 -17.26
N GLU A 32 -16.89 19.39 -18.59
CA GLU A 32 -15.85 19.96 -19.45
C GLU A 32 -15.49 21.39 -19.01
N GLY A 33 -14.20 21.67 -18.88
CA GLY A 33 -13.69 22.95 -18.45
C GLY A 33 -13.69 23.23 -16.93
N TRP A 34 -14.25 22.35 -16.12
CA TRP A 34 -14.30 22.54 -14.67
C TRP A 34 -12.96 22.27 -14.00
N VAL A 35 -12.25 21.25 -14.46
CA VAL A 35 -10.86 20.98 -14.11
C VAL A 35 -10.05 20.97 -15.38
N ARG A 36 -8.87 21.60 -15.34
CA ARG A 36 -8.06 21.68 -16.54
C ARG A 36 -7.50 20.32 -16.92
N TRP A 37 -6.91 19.59 -15.95
CA TRP A 37 -6.34 18.27 -16.18
C TRP A 37 -6.63 17.35 -15.01
N THR A 38 -7.12 16.18 -15.35
CA THR A 38 -7.24 15.04 -14.43
C THR A 38 -5.89 14.33 -14.29
N GLU A 39 -5.77 13.36 -13.40
CA GLU A 39 -4.57 12.52 -13.26
C GLU A 39 -4.15 11.88 -14.59
N THR A 40 -5.10 11.31 -15.31
CA THR A 40 -4.85 10.69 -16.62
C THR A 40 -4.32 11.69 -17.63
N GLU A 41 -4.85 12.89 -17.65
CA GLU A 41 -4.41 13.94 -18.56
C GLU A 41 -3.03 14.47 -18.19
N ASN A 42 -2.72 14.59 -16.89
CA ASN A 42 -1.38 14.92 -16.43
C ASN A 42 -0.35 13.87 -16.88
N LEU A 43 -0.65 12.59 -16.77
CA LEU A 43 0.22 11.52 -17.26
C LEU A 43 0.39 11.57 -18.78
N LYS A 44 -0.69 11.77 -19.52
CA LYS A 44 -0.64 11.94 -20.99
C LYS A 44 0.23 13.11 -21.40
N GLU A 45 0.13 14.24 -20.69
CA GLU A 45 0.95 15.41 -20.99
C GLU A 45 2.43 15.18 -20.68
N CYS A 46 2.76 14.52 -19.56
CA CYS A 46 4.13 14.09 -19.29
C CYS A 46 4.68 13.20 -20.41
N MET A 47 3.91 12.22 -20.86
CA MET A 47 4.28 11.35 -21.98
C MET A 47 4.48 12.15 -23.27
N ARG A 48 3.57 13.09 -23.55
CA ARG A 48 3.68 13.98 -24.73
C ARG A 48 4.96 14.81 -24.69
N LEU A 49 5.28 15.40 -23.54
CA LEU A 49 6.49 16.22 -23.37
C LEU A 49 7.79 15.42 -23.54
N MET A 50 7.77 14.13 -23.29
CA MET A 50 8.93 13.24 -23.48
C MET A 50 9.09 12.71 -24.91
N GLN A 51 8.11 12.93 -25.80
CA GLN A 51 8.19 12.42 -27.18
C GLN A 51 9.33 13.08 -27.98
N SER A 52 10.05 12.28 -28.75
CA SER A 52 11.19 12.74 -29.57
C SER A 52 10.84 13.77 -30.65
N LYS A 53 9.58 13.81 -31.09
CA LYS A 53 9.11 14.71 -32.16
C LYS A 53 8.83 16.14 -31.69
N ILE A 54 8.88 16.42 -30.39
CA ILE A 54 8.61 17.76 -29.83
C ILE A 54 9.89 18.58 -29.79
N LYS A 55 9.85 19.80 -30.37
CA LYS A 55 11.01 20.67 -30.48
C LYS A 55 11.67 21.05 -29.16
N HIS A 56 10.89 21.18 -28.09
CA HIS A 56 11.35 21.48 -26.73
C HIS A 56 10.88 20.36 -25.78
N ARG A 57 11.30 19.14 -26.11
CA ARG A 57 10.94 17.96 -25.27
C ARG A 57 11.60 18.02 -23.90
N LEU A 58 10.96 17.39 -22.96
CA LEU A 58 11.54 17.15 -21.65
C LEU A 58 12.63 16.08 -21.77
N GLU A 59 13.88 16.49 -21.59
CA GLU A 59 15.05 15.60 -21.59
C GLU A 59 15.23 15.04 -20.17
N ILE A 60 14.91 13.77 -19.99
CA ILE A 60 15.03 13.10 -18.67
C ILE A 60 16.37 12.37 -18.50
N LEU A 61 17.00 11.94 -19.60
CA LEU A 61 18.25 11.18 -19.54
C LEU A 61 19.39 11.94 -18.83
N PRO A 62 19.57 13.25 -19.01
CA PRO A 62 20.58 14.01 -18.27
C PRO A 62 20.34 14.09 -16.77
N LEU A 63 19.10 13.79 -16.31
CA LEU A 63 18.78 13.75 -14.90
C LEU A 63 19.23 12.45 -14.22
N ILE A 64 19.54 11.41 -15.00
CA ILE A 64 20.04 10.14 -14.49
C ILE A 64 21.54 10.32 -14.20
N SER A 65 21.84 10.55 -12.93
CA SER A 65 23.22 10.76 -12.48
C SER A 65 23.97 9.45 -12.24
N HIS A 66 23.26 8.39 -11.84
CA HIS A 66 23.87 7.09 -11.50
C HIS A 66 23.03 5.94 -12.05
N LYS A 67 23.71 4.88 -12.49
CA LYS A 67 23.10 3.62 -12.90
C LYS A 67 23.83 2.50 -12.20
N PHE A 68 23.07 1.64 -11.53
CA PHE A 68 23.56 0.43 -10.90
C PHE A 68 22.87 -0.79 -11.49
N SER A 69 23.54 -1.92 -11.52
CA SER A 69 22.86 -3.19 -11.75
C SER A 69 21.95 -3.51 -10.55
N PHE A 70 20.92 -4.33 -10.75
CA PHE A 70 20.06 -4.73 -9.63
C PHE A 70 20.83 -5.43 -8.51
N ASP A 71 21.87 -6.18 -8.87
CA ASP A 71 22.74 -6.87 -7.89
C ASP A 71 23.56 -5.90 -7.01
N GLU A 72 23.71 -4.64 -7.45
CA GLU A 72 24.37 -3.57 -6.72
C GLU A 72 23.37 -2.64 -5.98
N ALA A 73 22.13 -3.07 -5.83
CA ALA A 73 21.07 -2.24 -5.23
C ALA A 73 21.45 -1.73 -3.83
N GLU A 74 22.08 -2.57 -3.00
CA GLU A 74 22.51 -2.17 -1.65
C GLU A 74 23.51 -1.00 -1.69
N GLN A 75 24.43 -1.00 -2.65
CA GLN A 75 25.40 0.10 -2.84
C GLN A 75 24.69 1.38 -3.28
N ALA A 76 23.72 1.26 -4.19
CA ALA A 76 22.90 2.38 -4.63
C ALA A 76 22.13 3.02 -3.45
N TYR A 77 21.51 2.20 -2.62
CA TYR A 77 20.81 2.68 -1.42
C TYR A 77 21.78 3.29 -0.39
N ALA A 78 22.93 2.67 -0.15
CA ALA A 78 23.93 3.21 0.75
C ALA A 78 24.42 4.59 0.29
N MET A 79 24.68 4.77 -1.00
CA MET A 79 25.06 6.04 -1.58
C MET A 79 23.98 7.12 -1.37
N VAL A 80 22.72 6.79 -1.61
CA VAL A 80 21.58 7.72 -1.43
C VAL A 80 21.41 8.12 0.02
N LEU A 81 21.46 7.15 0.96
CA LEU A 81 21.25 7.39 2.38
C LEU A 81 22.39 8.19 3.00
N ASN A 82 23.63 7.85 2.66
CA ASN A 82 24.84 8.50 3.20
C ASN A 82 25.14 9.85 2.52
N ARG A 83 24.46 10.17 1.42
CA ARG A 83 24.70 11.37 0.62
C ARG A 83 26.19 11.54 0.27
N SER A 84 26.85 10.42 -0.02
CA SER A 84 28.29 10.40 -0.32
C SER A 84 28.65 11.15 -1.60
N GLU A 85 27.70 11.24 -2.52
CA GLU A 85 27.87 11.93 -3.81
C GLU A 85 26.64 12.78 -4.14
N ARG A 86 26.84 13.78 -5.00
CA ARG A 86 25.71 14.53 -5.57
C ARG A 86 24.93 13.64 -6.52
N GLN A 87 23.65 13.47 -6.23
CA GLN A 87 22.76 12.61 -7.01
C GLN A 87 21.46 13.34 -7.36
N MET A 88 20.88 12.98 -8.48
CA MET A 88 19.57 13.45 -8.92
C MET A 88 18.66 12.26 -9.24
N GLY A 89 18.93 11.54 -10.33
CA GLY A 89 18.25 10.30 -10.67
C GLY A 89 19.19 9.11 -10.50
N VAL A 90 18.83 8.16 -9.63
CA VAL A 90 19.52 6.89 -9.46
C VAL A 90 18.64 5.78 -9.98
N VAL A 91 19.14 5.01 -10.93
CA VAL A 91 18.38 3.97 -11.63
C VAL A 91 19.03 2.61 -11.42
N LEU A 92 18.23 1.62 -11.06
CA LEU A 92 18.63 0.22 -11.07
C LEU A 92 18.29 -0.38 -12.44
N THR A 93 19.26 -1.03 -13.05
CA THR A 93 19.09 -1.72 -14.33
C THR A 93 19.00 -3.22 -14.11
N TYR A 94 18.06 -3.85 -14.79
CA TYR A 94 17.89 -5.30 -14.76
C TYR A 94 18.53 -5.93 -16.00
N PRO A 95 19.13 -7.13 -15.87
CA PRO A 95 19.62 -7.83 -17.05
C PRO A 95 18.47 -8.11 -18.01
N GLU A 96 18.70 -7.94 -19.30
CA GLU A 96 17.74 -8.35 -20.33
C GLU A 96 17.56 -9.87 -20.25
N LYS A 97 16.59 -10.32 -19.47
CA LYS A 97 16.15 -11.72 -19.55
C LYS A 97 15.29 -11.85 -20.80
N ASN A 98 15.65 -12.79 -21.65
CA ASN A 98 14.75 -13.25 -22.70
C ASN A 98 13.47 -13.75 -22.05
N LEU A 99 12.46 -12.90 -21.95
CA LEU A 99 11.13 -13.20 -21.38
C LEU A 99 10.37 -14.23 -22.20
N SER A 100 10.91 -14.62 -23.37
CA SER A 100 10.33 -15.64 -24.25
C SER A 100 10.21 -17.03 -23.63
N ASN A 101 10.95 -17.31 -22.53
CA ASN A 101 10.89 -18.60 -21.81
C ASN A 101 10.14 -18.54 -20.48
N LEU A 102 9.63 -17.39 -20.09
CA LEU A 102 8.72 -17.27 -18.96
C LEU A 102 7.31 -17.53 -19.48
N SER A 103 6.89 -18.80 -19.50
CA SER A 103 5.46 -19.10 -19.53
C SER A 103 4.82 -18.34 -18.39
N PRO A 104 3.89 -17.40 -18.66
CA PRO A 104 3.13 -16.82 -17.57
C PRO A 104 2.38 -18.00 -16.93
N LEU A 105 2.78 -18.38 -15.73
CA LEU A 105 1.96 -19.25 -14.89
C LEU A 105 0.70 -18.46 -14.54
N VAL A 106 -0.20 -18.34 -15.50
CA VAL A 106 -1.57 -17.91 -15.23
C VAL A 106 -2.25 -19.12 -14.62
N SER A 107 -2.07 -19.30 -13.31
CA SER A 107 -2.91 -20.22 -12.57
C SER A 107 -4.31 -19.60 -12.53
N SER A 108 -5.20 -20.13 -13.35
CA SER A 108 -6.64 -19.83 -13.29
C SER A 108 -7.34 -20.59 -12.15
N GLN A 109 -6.58 -21.23 -11.27
CA GLN A 109 -7.15 -21.80 -10.06
C GLN A 109 -7.57 -20.67 -9.12
N SER A 110 -8.79 -20.20 -9.33
CA SER A 110 -9.49 -19.49 -8.28
C SER A 110 -9.67 -20.49 -7.13
N PHE A 111 -8.92 -20.31 -6.06
CA PHE A 111 -9.20 -21.01 -4.81
C PHE A 111 -10.54 -20.46 -4.29
N LYS A 112 -11.64 -21.00 -4.81
CA LYS A 112 -12.93 -20.82 -4.17
C LYS A 112 -12.93 -21.71 -2.93
N SER A 113 -12.54 -21.14 -1.82
CA SER A 113 -12.80 -21.76 -0.53
C SER A 113 -14.27 -21.57 -0.23
N ASP A 114 -15.04 -22.63 -0.16
CA ASP A 114 -16.43 -22.62 0.33
C ASP A 114 -16.49 -22.37 1.85
N ARG A 115 -15.32 -22.28 2.51
CA ARG A 115 -15.24 -22.02 3.94
C ARG A 115 -15.17 -20.51 4.19
N PRO A 116 -15.95 -20.00 5.16
CA PRO A 116 -15.86 -18.59 5.54
C PRO A 116 -14.46 -18.25 6.05
N CYS A 117 -13.99 -17.03 5.76
CA CYS A 117 -12.76 -16.49 6.33
C CYS A 117 -13.07 -16.03 7.76
N ILE A 118 -12.65 -16.82 8.75
CA ILE A 118 -12.76 -16.45 10.17
C ILE A 118 -11.48 -15.71 10.54
N LEU A 119 -11.62 -14.44 10.80
CA LEU A 119 -10.50 -13.49 10.82
C LEU A 119 -10.16 -13.02 12.24
N GLY A 120 -8.88 -13.12 12.58
CA GLY A 120 -8.28 -12.42 13.71
C GLY A 120 -7.54 -11.17 13.25
N VAL A 121 -7.68 -10.05 13.96
CA VAL A 121 -6.96 -8.81 13.68
C VAL A 121 -5.95 -8.55 14.78
N ILE A 122 -4.68 -8.43 14.43
CA ILE A 122 -3.60 -8.11 15.34
C ILE A 122 -3.13 -6.68 15.04
N GLY A 123 -3.50 -5.74 15.91
CA GLY A 123 -3.25 -4.31 15.71
C GLY A 123 -4.50 -3.54 15.31
N GLY A 124 -5.15 -2.90 16.29
CA GLY A 124 -6.29 -2.01 16.08
C GLY A 124 -5.89 -0.53 16.10
N GLY A 125 -4.86 -0.17 15.34
CA GLY A 125 -4.40 1.22 15.18
C GLY A 125 -5.35 2.05 14.31
N ASN A 126 -5.00 3.34 14.10
CA ASN A 126 -5.87 4.25 13.37
C ASN A 126 -6.19 3.78 11.94
N PHE A 127 -5.20 3.32 11.21
CA PHE A 127 -5.38 2.78 9.85
C PHE A 127 -6.31 1.55 9.84
N ALA A 128 -6.10 0.61 10.78
CA ALA A 128 -6.96 -0.57 10.88
C ALA A 128 -8.42 -0.18 11.15
N LYS A 129 -8.65 0.79 12.04
CA LYS A 129 -10.00 1.26 12.41
C LYS A 129 -10.70 2.02 11.29
N THR A 130 -9.98 2.90 10.60
CA THR A 130 -10.62 3.84 9.67
C THR A 130 -10.74 3.28 8.25
N ILE A 131 -9.88 2.34 7.88
CA ILE A 131 -9.83 1.83 6.49
C ILE A 131 -9.98 0.31 6.47
N LEU A 132 -9.10 -0.42 7.14
CA LEU A 132 -8.95 -1.85 6.88
C LEU A 132 -10.14 -2.68 7.41
N ILE A 133 -10.52 -2.51 8.67
CA ILE A 133 -11.62 -3.27 9.27
C ILE A 133 -12.97 -2.95 8.60
N PRO A 134 -13.32 -1.68 8.32
CA PRO A 134 -14.54 -1.35 7.59
C PRO A 134 -14.62 -2.02 6.21
N GLU A 135 -13.51 -2.05 5.46
CA GLU A 135 -13.48 -2.72 4.15
C GLU A 135 -13.63 -4.24 4.27
N LEU A 136 -12.96 -4.87 5.24
CA LEU A 136 -13.09 -6.30 5.50
C LEU A 136 -14.55 -6.69 5.85
N LYS A 137 -15.24 -5.84 6.61
CA LYS A 137 -16.66 -6.05 6.99
C LYS A 137 -17.63 -6.02 5.81
N LYS A 138 -17.31 -5.33 4.72
CA LYS A 138 -18.16 -5.31 3.52
C LYS A 138 -18.23 -6.68 2.85
N ASN A 139 -17.24 -7.53 3.06
CA ASN A 139 -17.20 -8.86 2.47
C ASN A 139 -18.01 -9.85 3.32
N LYS A 140 -19.12 -10.36 2.79
CA LYS A 140 -20.02 -11.30 3.48
C LYS A 140 -19.37 -12.65 3.84
N ASN A 141 -18.24 -12.99 3.20
CA ASN A 141 -17.49 -14.21 3.48
C ASN A 141 -16.46 -14.05 4.59
N VAL A 142 -16.31 -12.85 5.15
CA VAL A 142 -15.40 -12.54 6.25
C VAL A 142 -16.19 -12.45 7.56
N GLN A 143 -15.75 -13.21 8.57
CA GLN A 143 -16.29 -13.15 9.91
C GLN A 143 -15.19 -12.63 10.85
N LEU A 144 -15.47 -11.54 11.56
CA LEU A 144 -14.56 -10.92 12.51
C LEU A 144 -14.63 -11.68 13.84
N GLN A 145 -13.64 -12.53 14.13
CA GLN A 145 -13.62 -13.36 15.35
C GLN A 145 -12.97 -12.64 16.51
N ALA A 146 -11.76 -12.12 16.32
CA ALA A 146 -11.01 -11.55 17.43
C ALA A 146 -10.17 -10.35 17.03
N ILE A 147 -9.92 -9.47 18.01
CA ILE A 147 -8.98 -8.36 17.85
C ILE A 147 -7.99 -8.30 19.00
N ALA A 148 -6.70 -8.20 18.68
CA ALA A 148 -5.64 -7.94 19.65
C ALA A 148 -5.13 -6.50 19.55
N ASN A 149 -5.02 -5.83 20.69
CA ASN A 149 -4.41 -4.51 20.77
C ASN A 149 -3.61 -4.39 22.07
N SER A 150 -2.42 -3.80 22.01
CA SER A 150 -1.54 -3.64 23.18
C SER A 150 -2.18 -2.88 24.37
N ASN A 151 -3.22 -2.10 24.10
CA ASN A 151 -4.02 -1.42 25.11
C ASN A 151 -5.40 -2.07 25.21
N GLY A 152 -5.76 -2.60 26.39
CA GLY A 152 -7.02 -3.28 26.63
C GLY A 152 -8.26 -2.41 26.44
N ALA A 153 -8.21 -1.12 26.81
CA ALA A 153 -9.32 -0.20 26.57
C ALA A 153 -9.60 -0.03 25.07
N ASN A 154 -8.54 0.11 24.27
CA ASN A 154 -8.66 0.18 22.81
C ASN A 154 -9.13 -1.16 22.21
N ALA A 155 -8.72 -2.29 22.79
CA ALA A 155 -9.18 -3.60 22.37
C ALA A 155 -10.70 -3.74 22.55
N ASN A 156 -11.22 -3.40 23.73
CA ASN A 156 -12.64 -3.42 24.04
C ASN A 156 -13.45 -2.43 23.18
N GLN A 157 -12.95 -1.22 22.99
CA GLN A 157 -13.61 -0.25 22.09
C GLN A 157 -13.75 -0.81 20.68
N ASN A 158 -12.71 -1.45 20.15
CA ASN A 158 -12.73 -2.06 18.83
C ASN A 158 -13.70 -3.26 18.76
N LEU A 159 -13.74 -4.08 19.82
CA LEU A 159 -14.70 -5.18 19.96
C LEU A 159 -16.13 -4.67 19.73
N GLU A 160 -16.53 -3.65 20.48
CA GLU A 160 -17.89 -3.10 20.43
C GLU A 160 -18.17 -2.40 19.10
N THR A 161 -17.23 -1.57 18.63
CA THR A 161 -17.42 -0.76 17.41
C THR A 161 -17.56 -1.63 16.16
N PHE A 162 -16.77 -2.69 16.06
CA PHE A 162 -16.71 -3.50 14.83
C PHE A 162 -17.44 -4.84 14.94
N GLY A 163 -17.83 -5.25 16.15
CA GLY A 163 -18.58 -6.49 16.37
C GLY A 163 -17.71 -7.73 16.29
N PHE A 164 -16.50 -7.69 16.86
CA PHE A 164 -15.71 -8.90 17.09
C PHE A 164 -16.35 -9.76 18.17
N ASN A 165 -16.09 -11.07 18.19
CA ASN A 165 -16.58 -11.96 19.23
C ASN A 165 -15.79 -11.79 20.54
N TYR A 166 -14.50 -11.52 20.47
CA TYR A 166 -13.69 -11.19 21.65
C TYR A 166 -12.52 -10.26 21.32
N ALA A 167 -11.97 -9.65 22.39
CA ALA A 167 -10.79 -8.79 22.33
C ALA A 167 -9.73 -9.28 23.31
N THR A 168 -8.47 -9.09 22.98
CA THR A 168 -7.33 -9.48 23.82
C THR A 168 -6.20 -8.48 23.74
N THR A 169 -5.27 -8.53 24.70
CA THR A 169 -3.99 -7.82 24.62
C THR A 169 -2.85 -8.72 24.19
N ASP A 170 -3.05 -10.04 24.16
CA ASP A 170 -2.05 -11.02 23.76
C ASP A 170 -2.39 -11.59 22.36
N PRO A 171 -1.58 -11.32 21.33
CA PRO A 171 -1.79 -11.85 20.00
C PRO A 171 -1.71 -13.39 19.92
N LYS A 172 -1.05 -14.06 20.86
CA LYS A 172 -0.97 -15.53 20.89
C LYS A 172 -2.32 -16.18 21.01
N ILE A 173 -3.23 -15.58 21.77
CA ILE A 173 -4.60 -16.08 21.94
C ILE A 173 -5.32 -16.16 20.60
N ILE A 174 -5.10 -15.18 19.71
CA ILE A 174 -5.64 -15.19 18.34
C ILE A 174 -4.98 -16.29 17.49
N LEU A 175 -3.67 -16.46 17.63
CA LEU A 175 -2.93 -17.45 16.84
C LEU A 175 -3.26 -18.88 17.24
N GLU A 176 -3.57 -19.10 18.50
CA GLU A 176 -3.93 -20.41 19.09
C GLU A 176 -5.42 -20.75 18.93
N ASP A 177 -6.28 -19.78 18.60
CA ASP A 177 -7.70 -20.03 18.38
C ASP A 177 -7.93 -20.92 17.15
N PRO A 178 -8.47 -22.16 17.33
CA PRO A 178 -8.68 -23.09 16.23
C PRO A 178 -9.78 -22.65 15.26
N LEU A 179 -10.66 -21.74 15.66
CA LEU A 179 -11.70 -21.20 14.78
C LEU A 179 -11.12 -20.21 13.75
N ILE A 180 -10.07 -19.48 14.11
CA ILE A 180 -9.45 -18.50 13.25
C ILE A 180 -8.61 -19.21 12.19
N ASN A 181 -8.90 -18.95 10.92
CA ASN A 181 -8.13 -19.48 9.80
C ASN A 181 -7.25 -18.45 9.11
N ALA A 182 -7.53 -17.15 9.31
CA ALA A 182 -6.73 -16.07 8.73
C ALA A 182 -6.48 -14.97 9.76
N VAL A 183 -5.35 -14.28 9.64
CA VAL A 183 -5.01 -13.14 10.49
C VAL A 183 -4.59 -11.94 9.64
N VAL A 184 -4.98 -10.76 10.11
CA VAL A 184 -4.51 -9.48 9.60
C VAL A 184 -3.58 -8.87 10.64
N ILE A 185 -2.36 -8.51 10.22
CA ILE A 185 -1.35 -7.88 11.05
C ILE A 185 -1.20 -6.42 10.61
N ALA A 186 -1.65 -5.51 11.47
CA ALA A 186 -1.60 -4.05 11.26
C ALA A 186 -1.05 -3.33 12.50
N THR A 187 0.05 -3.83 12.99
CA THR A 187 0.78 -3.34 14.17
C THR A 187 1.83 -2.29 13.77
N ARG A 188 2.79 -2.01 14.65
CA ARG A 188 3.98 -1.24 14.30
C ARG A 188 4.94 -2.10 13.47
N HIS A 189 5.63 -1.47 12.54
CA HIS A 189 6.47 -2.12 11.52
C HIS A 189 7.48 -3.12 12.09
N ASN A 190 8.07 -2.81 13.25
CA ASN A 190 9.08 -3.64 13.90
C ASN A 190 8.56 -4.99 14.43
N THR A 191 7.24 -5.20 14.46
CA THR A 191 6.63 -6.45 14.94
C THR A 191 6.05 -7.30 13.82
N HIS A 192 6.04 -6.81 12.58
CA HIS A 192 5.40 -7.48 11.45
C HIS A 192 6.05 -8.83 11.15
N ALA A 193 7.38 -8.89 11.06
CA ALA A 193 8.10 -10.11 10.70
C ALA A 193 7.86 -11.24 11.71
N ASP A 194 8.02 -10.94 13.01
CA ASP A 194 7.86 -11.92 14.08
C ASP A 194 6.42 -12.44 14.16
N LEU A 195 5.43 -11.53 14.11
CA LEU A 195 4.03 -11.91 14.15
C LEU A 195 3.62 -12.70 12.90
N THR A 196 4.18 -12.37 11.74
CA THR A 196 3.95 -13.11 10.51
C THR A 196 4.50 -14.53 10.62
N ALA A 197 5.73 -14.69 11.10
CA ALA A 197 6.35 -16.00 11.30
C ALA A 197 5.53 -16.87 12.29
N LEU A 198 5.10 -16.29 13.40
CA LEU A 198 4.26 -16.97 14.39
C LEU A 198 2.92 -17.40 13.79
N ALA A 199 2.28 -16.54 13.02
CA ALA A 199 1.00 -16.84 12.40
C ALA A 199 1.10 -17.95 11.35
N LEU A 200 2.13 -17.92 10.51
CA LEU A 200 2.39 -18.97 9.52
C LEU A 200 2.70 -20.31 10.22
N ASN A 201 3.51 -20.32 11.29
CA ASN A 201 3.79 -21.51 12.08
C ASN A 201 2.53 -22.07 12.75
N ALA A 202 1.58 -21.21 13.10
CA ALA A 202 0.26 -21.61 13.60
C ALA A 202 -0.72 -22.07 12.50
N GLY A 203 -0.26 -22.16 11.25
CA GLY A 203 -1.05 -22.61 10.10
C GLY A 203 -2.13 -21.61 9.64
N LYS A 204 -1.99 -20.32 9.99
CA LYS A 204 -2.94 -19.28 9.60
C LYS A 204 -2.57 -18.69 8.24
N PHE A 205 -3.56 -18.32 7.44
CA PHE A 205 -3.36 -17.41 6.32
C PHE A 205 -3.05 -16.01 6.87
N VAL A 206 -2.10 -15.31 6.26
CA VAL A 206 -1.61 -14.02 6.78
C VAL A 206 -1.75 -12.93 5.75
N PHE A 207 -2.40 -11.84 6.16
CA PHE A 207 -2.29 -10.54 5.53
C PHE A 207 -1.50 -9.64 6.48
N VAL A 208 -0.38 -9.08 6.02
CA VAL A 208 0.45 -8.18 6.82
C VAL A 208 0.60 -6.84 6.09
N GLU A 209 0.46 -5.75 6.86
CA GLU A 209 0.74 -4.42 6.35
C GLU A 209 2.23 -4.24 6.05
N LYS A 210 2.48 -3.37 5.05
CA LYS A 210 3.86 -3.03 4.65
C LYS A 210 4.57 -2.15 5.72
N PRO A 211 5.88 -2.27 5.82
CA PRO A 211 6.76 -3.30 5.27
C PRO A 211 6.66 -4.62 6.03
N LEU A 212 6.91 -5.73 5.36
CA LEU A 212 6.91 -7.06 6.00
C LEU A 212 8.00 -7.15 7.08
N ALA A 213 9.18 -6.59 6.83
CA ALA A 213 10.32 -6.56 7.73
C ALA A 213 11.06 -5.22 7.60
N LEU A 214 11.85 -4.85 8.62
CA LEU A 214 12.69 -3.65 8.61
C LEU A 214 14.14 -3.95 8.22
N THR A 215 14.54 -5.20 8.34
CA THR A 215 15.88 -5.72 7.99
C THR A 215 15.75 -7.09 7.36
#